data_dec7a28f5b576f78c87c4a06564f45fc
#
_entry.id   dec7a28f5b576f78c87c4a06564f45fc
#
_cell.length_a   1.000
_cell.length_b   1.000
_cell.length_c   1.000
_cell.angle_alpha   90.00
_cell.angle_beta   90.00
_cell.angle_gamma   90.00
#
_symmetry.space_group_name_H-M   'P 1'
#
loop_
_entity.id
_entity.type
_entity.pdbx_description
1 polymer ?
#
loop_
_entity_poly.entity_id
_entity_poly.type
_entity_poly.pdbx_seq_one_letter_code
_entity_poly.pdbx_strand_id
1 'polypeptide(L)'
;MTAEVRAQFGDYPDGRDDPHFISRTVILDKDDRVFLNADHLSNEGHLTVELLDEQFRPLKGFSGQDSAVLKESGLRQPVLWHDRGQLKGFEKPVRIRVNWAGQDSRNVRVHAVYVSPQ
;
A
#
# COMPACT_ATOMS: atom_id res chain seq x y z
N MET A 1 7.45 0.98 -17.44
CA MET A 1 8.35 0.06 -16.70
C MET A 1 7.75 -0.23 -15.34
N THR A 2 7.71 -1.47 -14.97
CA THR A 2 7.19 -1.89 -13.68
C THR A 2 8.33 -2.30 -12.77
N ALA A 3 8.31 -1.84 -11.54
CA ALA A 3 9.29 -2.23 -10.54
C ALA A 3 8.58 -2.89 -9.36
N GLU A 4 9.10 -4.03 -8.94
CA GLU A 4 8.62 -4.67 -7.73
C GLU A 4 9.24 -3.99 -6.52
N VAL A 5 8.41 -3.58 -5.59
CA VAL A 5 8.85 -2.93 -4.37
C VAL A 5 9.08 -4.00 -3.31
N ARG A 6 10.28 -4.08 -2.77
CA ARG A 6 10.58 -5.01 -1.69
C ARG A 6 10.02 -4.48 -0.38
N ALA A 7 9.36 -5.36 0.33
CA ALA A 7 8.76 -5.04 1.61
C ALA A 7 9.53 -5.70 2.73
N GLN A 8 9.53 -5.07 3.89
CA GLN A 8 10.08 -5.64 5.11
C GLN A 8 8.95 -5.89 6.09
N PHE A 9 8.93 -7.10 6.64
CA PHE A 9 8.03 -7.42 7.75
C PHE A 9 8.76 -7.07 9.03
N GLY A 10 8.13 -6.28 9.87
CA GLY A 10 8.71 -5.87 11.14
C GLY A 10 7.69 -5.87 12.24
N ASP A 11 8.18 -5.77 13.45
CA ASP A 11 7.33 -5.59 14.61
C ASP A 11 6.67 -4.22 14.55
N TYR A 12 5.58 -4.07 15.27
CA TYR A 12 4.79 -2.84 15.24
C TYR A 12 5.40 -1.84 16.21
N PRO A 13 6.10 -0.80 15.71
CA PRO A 13 6.80 0.11 16.60
C PRO A 13 5.86 0.97 17.44
N ASP A 14 4.59 1.06 17.07
CA ASP A 14 3.59 1.81 17.80
C ASP A 14 2.74 0.95 18.74
N GLY A 15 3.10 -0.32 18.89
CA GLY A 15 2.38 -1.23 19.78
C GLY A 15 1.03 -1.71 19.26
N ARG A 16 0.69 -1.38 18.03
CA ARG A 16 -0.54 -1.90 17.42
C ARG A 16 -0.35 -3.35 17.02
N ASP A 17 -1.41 -4.12 17.14
CA ASP A 17 -1.38 -5.53 16.76
C ASP A 17 -1.69 -5.78 15.29
N ASP A 18 -1.93 -4.73 14.51
CA ASP A 18 -2.30 -4.87 13.10
C ASP A 18 -1.08 -5.24 12.27
N PRO A 19 -1.12 -6.36 11.55
CA PRO A 19 -0.01 -6.71 10.66
C PRO A 19 0.15 -5.67 9.57
N HIS A 20 1.39 -5.37 9.25
CA HIS A 20 1.71 -4.45 8.18
C HIS A 20 3.11 -4.69 7.65
N PHE A 21 3.39 -4.14 6.47
CA PHE A 21 4.77 -3.94 6.05
C PHE A 21 4.94 -2.53 5.47
N ILE A 22 6.18 -2.07 5.48
CA ILE A 22 6.54 -0.76 4.92
C ILE A 22 7.67 -1.00 3.92
N SER A 23 7.50 -0.48 2.72
CA SER A 23 8.51 -0.61 1.68
C SER A 23 9.73 0.26 1.98
N ARG A 24 10.84 -0.02 1.29
CA ARG A 24 11.91 0.97 1.16
C ARG A 24 11.37 2.17 0.39
N THR A 25 12.17 3.25 0.34
CA THR A 25 11.75 4.45 -0.40
C THR A 25 11.67 4.18 -1.90
N VAL A 26 10.66 4.76 -2.52
CA VAL A 26 10.45 4.71 -3.97
C VAL A 26 10.12 6.11 -4.47
N ILE A 27 10.42 6.37 -5.73
CA ILE A 27 10.07 7.63 -6.37
C ILE A 27 8.78 7.43 -7.16
N LEU A 28 7.77 8.24 -6.85
CA LEU A 28 6.48 8.20 -7.55
C LEU A 28 6.30 9.48 -8.34
N ASP A 29 6.28 9.34 -9.66
CA ASP A 29 5.97 10.44 -10.58
C ASP A 29 4.47 10.52 -10.80
N LYS A 30 4.02 11.62 -11.38
CA LYS A 30 2.58 11.87 -11.57
C LYS A 30 1.85 10.81 -12.39
N ASP A 31 2.57 10.09 -13.25
CA ASP A 31 1.97 9.06 -14.10
C ASP A 31 2.11 7.68 -13.51
N ASP A 32 2.78 7.56 -12.36
CA ASP A 32 2.96 6.26 -11.72
C ASP A 32 1.69 5.85 -10.97
N ARG A 33 1.48 4.54 -10.93
CA ARG A 33 0.40 3.91 -10.19
C ARG A 33 0.95 2.77 -9.37
N VAL A 34 0.26 2.48 -8.28
CA VAL A 34 0.60 1.37 -7.39
C VAL A 34 -0.37 0.24 -7.61
N PHE A 35 0.15 -0.98 -7.71
CA PHE A 35 -0.65 -2.20 -7.90
C PHE A 35 -0.21 -3.23 -6.88
N LEU A 36 -1.14 -4.05 -6.44
CA LEU A 36 -0.86 -5.19 -5.57
C LEU A 36 -1.24 -6.49 -6.25
N ASN A 37 -0.39 -7.49 -6.05
CA ASN A 37 -0.76 -8.88 -6.28
C ASN A 37 -1.14 -9.45 -4.91
N ALA A 38 -2.43 -9.69 -4.70
CA ALA A 38 -2.94 -10.10 -3.42
C ALA A 38 -4.07 -11.11 -3.59
N ASP A 39 -4.25 -11.94 -2.57
CA ASP A 39 -5.18 -13.05 -2.61
C ASP A 39 -5.93 -13.18 -1.29
N HIS A 40 -7.07 -13.84 -1.34
CA HIS A 40 -7.96 -14.09 -0.19
C HIS A 40 -8.53 -12.81 0.42
N LEU A 41 -8.74 -11.79 -0.39
CA LEU A 41 -9.36 -10.55 0.07
C LEU A 41 -10.88 -10.67 0.04
N SER A 42 -11.51 -9.96 0.99
CA SER A 42 -12.97 -9.88 1.12
C SER A 42 -13.30 -8.62 1.93
N ASN A 43 -14.58 -8.41 2.23
CA ASN A 43 -14.96 -7.33 3.14
C ASN A 43 -14.43 -7.54 4.56
N GLU A 44 -14.17 -8.77 4.95
CA GLU A 44 -13.76 -9.11 6.32
C GLU A 44 -12.26 -9.36 6.43
N GLY A 45 -11.57 -9.45 5.31
CA GLY A 45 -10.12 -9.55 5.25
C GLY A 45 -9.64 -8.70 4.09
N HIS A 46 -9.15 -7.51 4.37
CA HIS A 46 -8.78 -6.57 3.32
C HIS A 46 -7.47 -5.87 3.65
N LEU A 47 -7.02 -5.05 2.72
CA LEU A 47 -5.79 -4.29 2.86
C LEU A 47 -6.10 -2.80 2.83
N THR A 48 -5.37 -2.03 3.62
CA THR A 48 -5.31 -0.59 3.43
C THR A 48 -3.90 -0.20 3.04
N VAL A 49 -3.77 0.80 2.20
CA VAL A 49 -2.48 1.22 1.69
C VAL A 49 -2.30 2.71 1.95
N GLU A 50 -1.17 3.05 2.54
CA GLU A 50 -0.82 4.41 2.90
C GLU A 50 0.50 4.79 2.26
N LEU A 51 0.71 6.09 2.08
CA LEU A 51 2.01 6.62 1.70
C LEU A 51 2.62 7.36 2.89
N LEU A 52 3.90 7.11 3.11
CA LEU A 52 4.69 7.75 4.16
C LEU A 52 5.85 8.49 3.52
N ASP A 53 6.42 9.46 4.24
CA ASP A 53 7.66 10.09 3.80
C ASP A 53 8.87 9.21 4.15
N GLU A 54 10.06 9.70 3.85
CA GLU A 54 11.30 8.94 4.10
C GLU A 54 11.50 8.65 5.59
N GLN A 55 10.97 9.49 6.47
CA GLN A 55 11.08 9.34 7.92
C GLN A 55 9.91 8.58 8.53
N PHE A 56 9.15 7.86 7.69
CA PHE A 56 8.00 7.04 8.12
C PHE A 56 6.82 7.86 8.63
N ARG A 57 6.74 9.14 8.32
CA ARG A 57 5.59 9.97 8.72
C ARG A 57 4.50 9.87 7.67
N PRO A 58 3.24 9.68 8.09
CA PRO A 58 2.12 9.58 7.14
C PRO A 58 1.97 10.85 6.31
N LEU A 59 1.75 10.67 5.02
CA LEU A 59 1.51 11.79 4.11
C LEU A 59 0.02 12.13 4.11
N LYS A 60 -0.27 13.42 4.34
CA LYS A 60 -1.63 13.92 4.35
C LYS A 60 -2.31 13.67 2.99
N GLY A 61 -3.53 13.17 3.03
CA GLY A 61 -4.29 12.85 1.82
C GLY A 61 -4.05 11.44 1.30
N PHE A 62 -3.10 10.70 1.89
CA PHE A 62 -2.74 9.35 1.45
C PHE A 62 -2.60 8.37 2.60
N SER A 63 -3.03 8.75 3.78
CA SER A 63 -2.86 7.95 5.00
C SER A 63 -4.02 8.13 5.94
N GLY A 64 -4.13 7.29 6.94
CA GLY A 64 -5.22 7.35 7.91
C GLY A 64 -6.55 7.12 7.25
N GLN A 65 -7.49 8.04 7.42
CA GLN A 65 -8.81 7.96 6.80
C GLN A 65 -8.76 8.11 5.28
N ASP A 66 -7.67 8.64 4.75
CA ASP A 66 -7.47 8.79 3.31
C ASP A 66 -6.70 7.63 2.70
N SER A 67 -6.44 6.57 3.48
CA SER A 67 -5.79 5.36 2.96
C SER A 67 -6.61 4.72 1.86
N ALA A 68 -5.94 4.15 0.88
CA ALA A 68 -6.62 3.33 -0.12
C ALA A 68 -7.07 2.02 0.52
N VAL A 69 -8.20 1.49 0.07
CA VAL A 69 -8.74 0.22 0.57
C VAL A 69 -8.83 -0.76 -0.59
N LEU A 70 -8.29 -1.96 -0.38
CA LEU A 70 -8.30 -3.01 -1.38
C LEU A 70 -9.05 -4.21 -0.81
N LYS A 71 -10.15 -4.58 -1.46
CA LYS A 71 -11.03 -5.68 -1.02
C LYS A 71 -11.15 -6.80 -2.04
N GLU A 72 -10.55 -6.65 -3.20
CA GLU A 72 -10.62 -7.63 -4.26
C GLU A 72 -9.25 -8.22 -4.56
N SER A 73 -9.23 -9.52 -4.76
CA SER A 73 -8.02 -10.26 -5.08
C SER A 73 -7.68 -10.16 -6.56
N GLY A 74 -6.41 -10.26 -6.88
CA GLY A 74 -5.95 -10.31 -8.26
C GLY A 74 -4.46 -10.16 -8.37
N LEU A 75 -3.94 -10.43 -9.56
CA LEU A 75 -2.51 -10.37 -9.83
C LEU A 75 -1.99 -8.95 -9.95
N ARG A 76 -2.86 -8.01 -10.32
CA ARG A 76 -2.46 -6.62 -10.55
C ARG A 76 -3.62 -5.70 -10.21
N GLN A 77 -3.97 -5.64 -8.94
CA GLN A 77 -5.08 -4.82 -8.47
C GLN A 77 -4.60 -3.39 -8.25
N PRO A 78 -5.25 -2.40 -8.86
CA PRO A 78 -4.85 -1.01 -8.67
C PRO A 78 -5.17 -0.54 -7.27
N VAL A 79 -4.25 0.22 -6.70
CA VAL A 79 -4.45 0.89 -5.42
C VAL A 79 -4.96 2.29 -5.72
N LEU A 80 -6.16 2.61 -5.25
CA LEU A 80 -6.83 3.87 -5.58
C LEU A 80 -6.97 4.72 -4.32
N TRP A 81 -6.33 5.88 -4.33
CA TRP A 81 -6.55 6.90 -3.31
C TRP A 81 -7.59 7.87 -3.83
N HIS A 82 -8.66 8.12 -3.05
CA HIS A 82 -9.79 8.97 -3.46
C HIS A 82 -10.41 8.51 -4.78
N ASP A 83 -10.51 7.18 -4.97
CA ASP A 83 -11.02 6.54 -6.20
C ASP A 83 -10.21 6.89 -7.46
N ARG A 84 -8.96 7.32 -7.26
CA ARG A 84 -8.07 7.65 -8.36
C ARG A 84 -6.83 6.77 -8.31
N GLY A 85 -6.47 6.19 -9.43
CA GLY A 85 -5.22 5.47 -9.56
C GLY A 85 -4.06 6.41 -9.85
N GLN A 86 -4.34 7.56 -10.45
CA GLN A 86 -3.31 8.51 -10.82
C GLN A 86 -2.90 9.34 -9.61
N LEU A 87 -1.61 9.37 -9.35
CA LEU A 87 -1.02 10.13 -8.25
C LEU A 87 -0.53 11.48 -8.75
N LYS A 88 -0.49 12.46 -7.85
CA LYS A 88 0.31 13.65 -8.10
C LYS A 88 1.78 13.28 -8.02
N GLY A 89 2.64 14.01 -8.69
CA GLY A 89 4.06 13.80 -8.53
C GLY A 89 4.53 14.16 -7.13
N PHE A 90 5.41 13.34 -6.57
CA PHE A 90 6.04 13.62 -5.28
C PHE A 90 7.47 14.05 -5.53
N GLU A 91 7.86 15.17 -4.93
CA GLU A 91 9.21 15.70 -5.12
C GLU A 91 10.28 14.87 -4.41
N LYS A 92 9.87 14.16 -3.36
CA LYS A 92 10.77 13.35 -2.56
C LYS A 92 10.34 11.90 -2.59
N PRO A 93 11.27 10.97 -2.36
CA PRO A 93 10.89 9.56 -2.24
C PRO A 93 9.87 9.34 -1.14
N VAL A 94 9.01 8.35 -1.35
CA VAL A 94 7.97 7.96 -0.40
C VAL A 94 8.10 6.49 -0.06
N ARG A 95 7.41 6.07 0.99
CA ARG A 95 7.30 4.67 1.37
C ARG A 95 5.86 4.23 1.23
N ILE A 96 5.66 2.99 0.85
CA ILE A 96 4.32 2.40 0.74
C ILE A 96 4.13 1.51 1.97
N ARG A 97 3.09 1.80 2.75
CA ARG A 97 2.72 0.96 3.89
C ARG A 97 1.44 0.21 3.55
N VAL A 98 1.48 -1.10 3.71
CA VAL A 98 0.32 -1.97 3.50
C VAL A 98 -0.07 -2.57 4.84
N ASN A 99 -1.33 -2.38 5.21
CA ASN A 99 -1.86 -2.88 6.48
C ASN A 99 -2.91 -3.96 6.19
N TRP A 100 -2.87 -5.04 6.96
CA TRP A 100 -3.91 -6.06 6.96
C TRP A 100 -5.01 -5.62 7.92
N ALA A 101 -6.25 -5.73 7.52
CA ALA A 101 -7.39 -5.28 8.32
C ALA A 101 -8.55 -6.27 8.21
N GLY A 102 -9.43 -6.25 9.21
CA GLY A 102 -10.61 -7.11 9.24
C GLY A 102 -10.40 -8.39 10.03
N GLN A 103 -11.49 -9.08 10.34
CA GLN A 103 -11.46 -10.27 11.17
C GLN A 103 -10.73 -11.44 10.52
N ASP A 104 -10.80 -11.54 9.19
CA ASP A 104 -10.16 -12.60 8.43
C ASP A 104 -8.85 -12.18 7.80
N SER A 105 -8.23 -11.12 8.30
CA SER A 105 -7.01 -10.57 7.72
C SER A 105 -5.86 -11.58 7.68
N ARG A 106 -5.82 -12.53 8.62
CA ARG A 106 -4.76 -13.55 8.65
C ARG A 106 -4.73 -14.43 7.40
N ASN A 107 -5.84 -14.51 6.66
CA ASN A 107 -5.93 -15.30 5.44
C ASN A 107 -5.49 -14.54 4.20
N VAL A 108 -5.34 -13.23 4.32
CA VAL A 108 -4.96 -12.38 3.19
C VAL A 108 -3.47 -12.56 2.90
N ARG A 109 -3.13 -12.71 1.63
CA ARG A 109 -1.76 -12.85 1.15
C ARG A 109 -1.41 -11.72 0.22
N VAL A 110 -0.28 -11.10 0.44
CA VAL A 110 0.30 -10.13 -0.48
C VAL A 110 1.54 -10.74 -1.09
N HIS A 111 1.57 -10.88 -2.40
CA HIS A 111 2.67 -11.50 -3.11
C HIS A 111 3.65 -10.47 -3.67
N ALA A 112 3.15 -9.30 -4.04
CA ALA A 112 4.01 -8.27 -4.62
C ALA A 112 3.32 -6.91 -4.59
N VAL A 113 4.15 -5.88 -4.55
CA VAL A 113 3.74 -4.48 -4.73
C VAL A 113 4.48 -3.97 -5.96
N TYR A 114 3.74 -3.38 -6.88
CA TYR A 114 4.30 -2.87 -8.13
C TYR A 114 4.07 -1.38 -8.25
N VAL A 115 5.05 -0.69 -8.80
CA VAL A 115 4.92 0.70 -9.23
C VAL A 115 5.15 0.74 -10.73
N SER A 116 4.22 1.34 -11.46
CA SER A 116 4.27 1.35 -12.91
C SER A 116 3.65 2.63 -13.44
N PRO A 117 4.14 3.18 -14.55
CA PRO A 117 3.54 4.36 -15.16
C PRO A 117 2.18 4.07 -15.80
N GLN A 118 1.68 2.89 -15.64
CA GLN A 118 0.34 2.56 -16.16
C GLN A 118 -0.16 1.31 -15.49
#